data_fa88240668769891500501fb1530ede6
#
_entry.id   fa88240668769891500501fb1530ede6
#
_cell.length_a   1.000
_cell.length_b   1.000
_cell.length_c   1.000
_cell.angle_alpha   90.00
_cell.angle_beta   90.00
_cell.angle_gamma   90.00
#
_symmetry.space_group_name_H-M   'P 1'
#
loop_
_entity.id
_entity.type
_entity.pdbx_description
1 polymer ?
#
loop_
_entity_poly.entity_id
_entity_poly.type
_entity_poly.pdbx_seq_one_letter_code
_entity_poly.pdbx_strand_id
1 'polypeptide(L)'
;MEFYYVLSEDKRTATCYCDDRREERRGILTGRNSNYISRPFGKLYKLRKVAFDATCRSASLYGTRELFYGCSSLEEITGLENLSTGKVKDMHAMFCGCRALSALDLSSFNTTLVTDMSSMFAGCSALTALDLSSFQTTRVENMSSMFSGCSSLKALDLSSFNVSAGQQMYRMFADCTALTQLDLSYFYPKKVITLSRIFFNCRELTTIYCKATWSCGKSVAMFEECRKLRGAVPYDFTRTDVEMANPDTGYFSSEEPNLPVPEKKPETEPEKKEEPANNEEQMTPNEFVNCSFFTMQGVPIEGGVADLPAGIYLMMKD
;
A
#
# COMPACT_ATOMS: atom_id res chain seq x y z
N MET A 1 -7.33 -0.68 28.04
CA MET A 1 -8.08 -0.12 26.87
C MET A 1 -8.45 -1.26 25.95
N GLU A 2 -9.70 -1.31 25.54
CA GLU A 2 -10.24 -2.32 24.65
C GLU A 2 -10.50 -1.71 23.27
N PHE A 3 -10.18 -2.44 22.19
CA PHE A 3 -10.55 -2.04 20.85
C PHE A 3 -11.92 -2.63 20.51
N TYR A 4 -12.91 -1.79 20.26
CA TYR A 4 -14.29 -2.17 20.02
C TYR A 4 -14.95 -1.26 18.99
N TYR A 5 -16.12 -1.65 18.50
CA TYR A 5 -16.93 -0.81 17.62
C TYR A 5 -18.38 -0.71 18.10
N VAL A 6 -19.03 0.37 17.70
CA VAL A 6 -20.45 0.64 17.90
C VAL A 6 -21.13 0.70 16.56
N LEU A 7 -22.27 0.03 16.42
CA LEU A 7 -23.06 0.07 15.20
C LEU A 7 -24.15 1.14 15.30
N SER A 8 -24.42 1.83 14.19
CA SER A 8 -25.64 2.61 14.01
C SER A 8 -26.88 1.70 14.07
N GLU A 9 -28.06 2.27 14.36
CA GLU A 9 -29.32 1.53 14.47
C GLU A 9 -29.64 0.71 13.20
N ASP A 10 -29.36 1.29 12.02
CA ASP A 10 -29.57 0.63 10.72
C ASP A 10 -28.45 -0.38 10.36
N LYS A 11 -27.42 -0.52 11.21
CA LYS A 11 -26.24 -1.39 11.04
C LYS A 11 -25.43 -1.11 9.76
N ARG A 12 -25.51 0.11 9.22
CA ARG A 12 -24.75 0.52 8.04
C ARG A 12 -23.45 1.22 8.36
N THR A 13 -23.31 1.77 9.58
CA THR A 13 -22.10 2.44 10.03
C THR A 13 -21.56 1.77 11.27
N ALA A 14 -20.24 1.56 11.32
CA ALA A 14 -19.51 1.14 12.51
C ALA A 14 -18.51 2.23 12.90
N THR A 15 -18.50 2.66 14.17
CA THR A 15 -17.48 3.56 14.71
C THR A 15 -16.60 2.79 15.67
N CYS A 16 -15.30 2.77 15.39
CA CYS A 16 -14.29 2.08 16.18
C CYS A 16 -13.72 3.00 17.26
N TYR A 17 -13.47 2.44 18.43
CA TYR A 17 -12.93 3.12 19.61
C TYR A 17 -11.86 2.27 20.30
N CYS A 18 -10.95 2.92 21.02
CA CYS A 18 -9.97 2.26 21.89
C CYS A 18 -9.85 3.02 23.22
N ASP A 19 -10.84 2.83 24.08
CA ASP A 19 -10.91 3.42 25.42
C ASP A 19 -11.62 2.48 26.41
N ASP A 20 -11.90 2.95 27.63
CA ASP A 20 -12.54 2.15 28.69
C ASP A 20 -14.07 2.34 28.76
N ARG A 21 -14.69 3.06 27.79
CA ARG A 21 -16.12 3.37 27.75
C ARG A 21 -16.95 2.39 26.93
N ARG A 22 -16.49 1.17 26.73
CA ARG A 22 -17.17 0.15 25.91
C ARG A 22 -18.58 -0.16 26.43
N GLU A 23 -18.73 -0.37 27.72
CA GLU A 23 -20.02 -0.71 28.34
C GLU A 23 -21.03 0.45 28.22
N GLU A 24 -20.59 1.69 28.45
CA GLU A 24 -21.41 2.89 28.28
C GLU A 24 -21.95 3.02 26.85
N ARG A 25 -21.08 2.74 25.87
CA ARG A 25 -21.41 2.82 24.43
C ARG A 25 -22.07 1.57 23.88
N ARG A 26 -22.24 0.50 24.69
CA ARG A 26 -22.71 -0.82 24.24
C ARG A 26 -21.86 -1.36 23.07
N GLY A 27 -20.54 -1.18 23.18
CA GLY A 27 -19.57 -1.54 22.13
C GLY A 27 -19.36 -3.05 22.00
N ILE A 28 -19.09 -3.49 20.79
CA ILE A 28 -18.79 -4.88 20.41
C ILE A 28 -17.29 -5.04 20.28
N LEU A 29 -16.67 -5.98 21.01
CA LEU A 29 -15.23 -6.26 20.92
C LEU A 29 -14.82 -6.71 19.51
N THR A 30 -13.68 -6.24 19.03
CA THR A 30 -13.13 -6.58 17.71
C THR A 30 -12.35 -7.91 17.70
N GLY A 31 -12.04 -8.49 18.86
CA GLY A 31 -11.30 -9.73 18.98
C GLY A 31 -11.04 -10.14 20.42
N ARG A 32 -10.41 -11.30 20.61
CA ARG A 32 -10.06 -11.84 21.94
C ARG A 32 -8.86 -11.11 22.59
N ASN A 33 -8.11 -10.36 21.82
CA ASN A 33 -6.93 -9.62 22.27
C ASN A 33 -6.93 -8.25 21.59
N SER A 34 -6.83 -7.19 22.39
CA SER A 34 -6.85 -5.79 21.91
C SER A 34 -5.73 -5.44 20.93
N ASN A 35 -4.68 -6.26 20.83
CA ASN A 35 -3.53 -6.01 19.96
C ASN A 35 -3.63 -6.70 18.58
N TYR A 36 -4.61 -7.60 18.39
CA TYR A 36 -4.86 -8.29 17.13
C TYR A 36 -6.34 -8.18 16.78
N ILE A 37 -6.63 -7.42 15.75
CA ILE A 37 -7.98 -7.28 15.20
C ILE A 37 -8.09 -8.28 14.04
N SER A 38 -9.07 -9.17 14.09
CA SER A 38 -9.31 -10.11 13.00
C SER A 38 -10.80 -10.25 12.74
N ARG A 39 -11.23 -9.95 11.52
CA ARG A 39 -12.61 -10.09 11.00
C ARG A 39 -13.71 -9.52 11.88
N PRO A 40 -13.60 -8.34 12.49
CA PRO A 40 -14.64 -7.82 13.38
C PRO A 40 -15.96 -7.59 12.63
N PHE A 41 -15.89 -7.30 11.33
CA PHE A 41 -17.03 -6.95 10.49
C PHE A 41 -17.53 -8.09 9.59
N GLY A 42 -16.93 -9.28 9.64
CA GLY A 42 -17.11 -10.36 8.67
C GLY A 42 -18.54 -10.89 8.48
N LYS A 43 -19.47 -10.56 9.39
CA LYS A 43 -20.89 -10.88 9.29
C LYS A 43 -21.77 -9.66 8.99
N LEU A 44 -21.17 -8.48 8.80
CA LEU A 44 -21.88 -7.23 8.62
C LEU A 44 -22.01 -6.85 7.13
N TYR A 45 -22.69 -7.69 6.36
CA TYR A 45 -22.85 -7.51 4.91
C TYR A 45 -23.64 -6.25 4.50
N LYS A 46 -24.32 -5.57 5.45
CA LYS A 46 -24.99 -4.27 5.22
C LYS A 46 -24.10 -3.08 5.54
N LEU A 47 -22.90 -3.30 6.08
CA LEU A 47 -21.97 -2.25 6.49
C LEU A 47 -21.50 -1.46 5.27
N ARG A 48 -21.71 -0.13 5.28
CA ARG A 48 -21.32 0.79 4.21
C ARG A 48 -20.19 1.73 4.62
N LYS A 49 -20.13 2.04 5.92
CA LYS A 49 -19.15 2.99 6.44
C LYS A 49 -18.51 2.47 7.72
N VAL A 50 -17.18 2.65 7.81
CA VAL A 50 -16.41 2.45 9.05
C VAL A 50 -15.65 3.74 9.36
N ALA A 51 -15.72 4.19 10.62
CA ALA A 51 -14.99 5.34 11.11
C ALA A 51 -14.09 4.94 12.29
N PHE A 52 -12.86 5.42 12.32
CA PHE A 52 -11.95 5.26 13.46
C PHE A 52 -11.91 6.57 14.24
N ASP A 53 -12.38 6.51 15.47
CA ASP A 53 -12.32 7.64 16.41
C ASP A 53 -10.88 7.94 16.83
N ALA A 54 -10.60 9.17 17.27
CA ALA A 54 -9.27 9.59 17.70
C ALA A 54 -8.71 8.74 18.85
N THR A 55 -9.57 8.11 19.68
CA THR A 55 -9.14 7.18 20.72
C THR A 55 -8.35 5.97 20.17
N CYS A 56 -8.56 5.63 18.90
CA CYS A 56 -7.85 4.51 18.25
C CYS A 56 -6.34 4.76 18.10
N ARG A 57 -5.85 6.00 18.21
CA ARG A 57 -4.41 6.34 18.21
C ARG A 57 -3.64 5.67 19.35
N SER A 58 -4.31 5.40 20.45
CA SER A 58 -3.73 4.73 21.62
C SER A 58 -3.60 3.21 21.45
N ALA A 59 -4.22 2.63 20.42
CA ALA A 59 -4.19 1.20 20.16
C ALA A 59 -2.79 0.75 19.73
N SER A 60 -2.24 -0.25 20.40
CA SER A 60 -0.97 -0.88 20.04
C SER A 60 -1.23 -2.15 19.24
N LEU A 61 -1.45 -2.00 17.92
CA LEU A 61 -1.78 -3.12 17.03
C LEU A 61 -0.51 -3.81 16.52
N TYR A 62 -0.50 -5.14 16.58
CA TYR A 62 0.55 -6.00 15.99
C TYR A 62 0.12 -6.69 14.70
N GLY A 63 -1.18 -6.69 14.40
CA GLY A 63 -1.74 -7.24 13.17
C GLY A 63 -3.12 -6.67 12.88
N THR A 64 -3.41 -6.49 11.60
CA THR A 64 -4.70 -6.03 11.05
C THR A 64 -5.25 -7.05 10.05
N ARG A 65 -4.82 -8.31 10.22
CA ARG A 65 -5.22 -9.43 9.37
C ARG A 65 -6.74 -9.49 9.23
N GLU A 66 -7.22 -9.48 7.98
CA GLU A 66 -8.63 -9.63 7.63
C GLU A 66 -9.57 -8.57 8.26
N LEU A 67 -9.07 -7.38 8.63
CA LEU A 67 -9.85 -6.35 9.34
C LEU A 67 -11.19 -6.05 8.65
N PHE A 68 -11.19 -5.86 7.32
CA PHE A 68 -12.38 -5.60 6.51
C PHE A 68 -12.72 -6.76 5.56
N TYR A 69 -12.21 -7.95 5.83
CA TYR A 69 -12.39 -9.09 4.94
C TYR A 69 -13.87 -9.36 4.63
N GLY A 70 -14.21 -9.36 3.34
CA GLY A 70 -15.55 -9.66 2.86
C GLY A 70 -16.61 -8.58 3.08
N CYS A 71 -16.19 -7.35 3.49
CA CYS A 71 -17.10 -6.21 3.61
C CYS A 71 -17.51 -5.68 2.22
N SER A 72 -18.23 -6.49 1.46
CA SER A 72 -18.52 -6.25 0.04
C SER A 72 -19.35 -5.00 -0.25
N SER A 73 -20.13 -4.52 0.74
CA SER A 73 -20.93 -3.30 0.64
C SER A 73 -20.27 -2.07 1.25
N LEU A 74 -19.02 -2.18 1.75
CA LEU A 74 -18.29 -1.09 2.37
C LEU A 74 -17.86 -0.08 1.30
N GLU A 75 -18.35 1.14 1.43
CA GLU A 75 -18.16 2.24 0.47
C GLU A 75 -17.13 3.26 0.97
N GLU A 76 -17.04 3.44 2.29
CA GLU A 76 -16.23 4.48 2.90
C GLU A 76 -15.56 4.01 4.19
N ILE A 77 -14.29 4.37 4.35
CA ILE A 77 -13.53 4.25 5.61
C ILE A 77 -12.94 5.62 5.94
N THR A 78 -13.23 6.13 7.13
CA THR A 78 -12.71 7.42 7.61
C THR A 78 -11.90 7.23 8.88
N GLY A 79 -10.98 8.16 9.15
CA GLY A 79 -10.17 8.13 10.37
C GLY A 79 -9.07 7.05 10.36
N LEU A 80 -8.66 6.53 9.19
CA LEU A 80 -7.56 5.56 9.09
C LEU A 80 -6.25 6.12 9.66
N GLU A 81 -6.06 7.44 9.66
CA GLU A 81 -4.94 8.13 10.30
C GLU A 81 -4.92 7.96 11.83
N ASN A 82 -6.03 7.53 12.42
CA ASN A 82 -6.12 7.18 13.84
C ASN A 82 -5.72 5.72 14.11
N LEU A 83 -5.49 4.91 13.07
CA LEU A 83 -5.08 3.52 13.22
C LEU A 83 -3.55 3.41 13.20
N SER A 84 -2.94 3.25 14.39
CA SER A 84 -1.48 3.11 14.49
C SER A 84 -0.99 1.79 13.90
N THR A 85 -0.32 1.84 12.74
CA THR A 85 0.19 0.65 12.05
C THR A 85 1.68 0.38 12.26
N GLY A 86 2.41 1.25 12.98
CA GLY A 86 3.87 1.16 13.13
C GLY A 86 4.42 -0.11 13.78
N LYS A 87 3.58 -0.91 14.46
CA LYS A 87 3.96 -2.22 15.04
C LYS A 87 3.36 -3.42 14.31
N VAL A 88 2.56 -3.16 13.27
CA VAL A 88 1.86 -4.21 12.52
C VAL A 88 2.85 -5.00 11.67
N LYS A 89 2.78 -6.33 11.79
CA LYS A 89 3.60 -7.28 11.02
C LYS A 89 2.80 -8.04 9.98
N ASP A 90 1.48 -8.16 10.16
CA ASP A 90 0.58 -8.93 9.31
C ASP A 90 -0.61 -8.06 8.88
N MET A 91 -0.68 -7.77 7.57
CA MET A 91 -1.77 -7.06 6.90
C MET A 91 -2.50 -7.96 5.89
N HIS A 92 -2.34 -9.29 6.02
CA HIS A 92 -2.98 -10.26 5.14
C HIS A 92 -4.48 -9.98 5.02
N ALA A 93 -4.97 -9.92 3.77
CA ALA A 93 -6.37 -9.80 3.41
C ALA A 93 -7.13 -8.65 4.10
N MET A 94 -6.43 -7.56 4.52
CA MET A 94 -7.01 -6.47 5.31
C MET A 94 -8.26 -5.88 4.66
N PHE A 95 -8.26 -5.67 3.34
CA PHE A 95 -9.38 -5.14 2.56
C PHE A 95 -9.93 -6.15 1.56
N CYS A 96 -9.58 -7.43 1.69
CA CYS A 96 -9.98 -8.46 0.72
C CYS A 96 -11.49 -8.54 0.58
N GLY A 97 -11.98 -8.41 -0.66
CA GLY A 97 -13.40 -8.50 -0.98
C GLY A 97 -14.23 -7.24 -0.67
N CYS A 98 -13.60 -6.09 -0.41
CA CYS A 98 -14.27 -4.79 -0.28
C CYS A 98 -14.68 -4.26 -1.66
N ARG A 99 -15.67 -4.90 -2.27
CA ARG A 99 -16.03 -4.70 -3.69
C ARG A 99 -16.60 -3.33 -4.02
N ALA A 100 -17.23 -2.65 -3.04
CA ALA A 100 -17.83 -1.34 -3.23
C ALA A 100 -16.90 -0.18 -2.87
N LEU A 101 -15.71 -0.47 -2.30
CA LEU A 101 -14.74 0.54 -1.90
C LEU A 101 -14.04 1.11 -3.13
N SER A 102 -14.35 2.37 -3.48
CA SER A 102 -13.84 3.03 -4.69
C SER A 102 -12.61 3.90 -4.46
N ALA A 103 -12.37 4.32 -3.22
CA ALA A 103 -11.23 5.12 -2.81
C ALA A 103 -10.75 4.71 -1.42
N LEU A 104 -9.46 4.86 -1.17
CA LEU A 104 -8.83 4.49 0.10
C LEU A 104 -7.62 5.40 0.34
N ASP A 105 -7.59 6.07 1.49
CA ASP A 105 -6.45 6.87 1.93
C ASP A 105 -5.58 6.05 2.88
N LEU A 106 -4.37 5.72 2.42
CA LEU A 106 -3.38 4.93 3.17
C LEU A 106 -2.12 5.75 3.50
N SER A 107 -2.15 7.06 3.32
CA SER A 107 -0.99 7.95 3.49
C SER A 107 -0.38 7.89 4.90
N SER A 108 -1.20 7.57 5.91
CA SER A 108 -0.78 7.42 7.31
C SER A 108 -0.20 6.04 7.66
N PHE A 109 -0.24 5.07 6.72
CA PHE A 109 0.19 3.70 7.02
C PHE A 109 1.71 3.61 7.10
N ASN A 110 2.19 3.11 8.23
CA ASN A 110 3.58 2.69 8.38
C ASN A 110 3.66 1.16 8.21
N THR A 111 4.32 0.73 7.14
CA THR A 111 4.45 -0.67 6.76
C THR A 111 5.86 -1.25 6.98
N THR A 112 6.74 -0.51 7.66
CA THR A 112 8.17 -0.84 7.85
C THR A 112 8.40 -2.22 8.46
N LEU A 113 7.50 -2.70 9.33
CA LEU A 113 7.63 -3.99 10.01
C LEU A 113 6.78 -5.10 9.38
N VAL A 114 6.03 -4.81 8.32
CA VAL A 114 5.11 -5.77 7.70
C VAL A 114 5.88 -6.82 6.92
N THR A 115 5.55 -8.10 7.16
CA THR A 115 6.11 -9.26 6.47
C THR A 115 5.11 -9.96 5.57
N ASP A 116 3.80 -9.81 5.81
CA ASP A 116 2.72 -10.41 5.01
C ASP A 116 1.70 -9.34 4.59
N MET A 117 1.61 -9.12 3.27
CA MET A 117 0.61 -8.27 2.59
C MET A 117 -0.24 -9.10 1.62
N SER A 118 -0.23 -10.43 1.74
CA SER A 118 -0.96 -11.27 0.81
C SER A 118 -2.44 -10.97 0.82
N SER A 119 -3.04 -10.93 -0.37
CA SER A 119 -4.47 -10.63 -0.59
C SER A 119 -4.96 -9.30 -0.01
N MET A 120 -4.07 -8.34 0.34
CA MET A 120 -4.45 -7.12 1.07
C MET A 120 -5.60 -6.37 0.39
N PHE A 121 -5.58 -6.26 -0.94
CA PHE A 121 -6.62 -5.59 -1.74
C PHE A 121 -7.36 -6.55 -2.67
N ALA A 122 -7.21 -7.86 -2.48
CA ALA A 122 -7.81 -8.83 -3.39
C ALA A 122 -9.32 -8.65 -3.50
N GLY A 123 -9.83 -8.55 -4.74
CA GLY A 123 -11.25 -8.37 -5.00
C GLY A 123 -11.82 -6.98 -4.66
N CYS A 124 -10.99 -5.95 -4.48
CA CYS A 124 -11.42 -4.56 -4.38
C CYS A 124 -11.78 -4.04 -5.78
N SER A 125 -12.84 -4.59 -6.36
CA SER A 125 -13.17 -4.41 -7.78
C SER A 125 -13.61 -3.00 -8.18
N ALA A 126 -14.02 -2.16 -7.22
CA ALA A 126 -14.40 -0.76 -7.48
C ALA A 126 -13.24 0.23 -7.35
N LEU A 127 -12.06 -0.17 -6.82
CA LEU A 127 -10.90 0.71 -6.73
C LEU A 127 -10.40 1.09 -8.13
N THR A 128 -10.38 2.40 -8.41
CA THR A 128 -9.90 2.95 -9.70
C THR A 128 -8.47 3.47 -9.62
N ALA A 129 -8.04 3.87 -8.44
CA ALA A 129 -6.68 4.32 -8.13
C ALA A 129 -6.32 3.91 -6.70
N LEU A 130 -5.03 3.77 -6.43
CA LEU A 130 -4.49 3.44 -5.11
C LEU A 130 -3.11 4.10 -4.96
N ASP A 131 -2.99 5.01 -3.98
CA ASP A 131 -1.71 5.62 -3.62
C ASP A 131 -1.00 4.72 -2.60
N LEU A 132 0.16 4.20 -2.99
CA LEU A 132 1.02 3.34 -2.17
C LEU A 132 2.38 3.97 -1.90
N SER A 133 2.55 5.27 -2.14
CA SER A 133 3.82 5.99 -1.99
C SER A 133 4.39 5.93 -0.57
N SER A 134 3.53 5.79 0.45
CA SER A 134 3.91 5.61 1.86
C SER A 134 4.41 4.19 2.19
N PHE A 135 4.21 3.19 1.29
CA PHE A 135 4.49 1.80 1.60
C PHE A 135 5.99 1.49 1.52
N GLN A 136 6.52 0.89 2.58
CA GLN A 136 7.86 0.33 2.65
C GLN A 136 7.76 -1.20 2.68
N THR A 137 8.24 -1.86 1.62
CA THR A 137 8.04 -3.30 1.44
C THR A 137 9.32 -4.13 1.57
N THR A 138 10.41 -3.54 2.09
CA THR A 138 11.73 -4.19 2.21
C THR A 138 11.72 -5.48 3.03
N ARG A 139 10.74 -5.66 3.94
CA ARG A 139 10.58 -6.85 4.78
C ARG A 139 9.45 -7.77 4.34
N VAL A 140 8.69 -7.40 3.31
CA VAL A 140 7.53 -8.18 2.90
C VAL A 140 7.96 -9.42 2.14
N GLU A 141 7.68 -10.58 2.71
CA GLU A 141 7.99 -11.89 2.15
C GLU A 141 6.85 -12.45 1.29
N ASN A 142 5.61 -12.13 1.65
CA ASN A 142 4.42 -12.63 0.95
C ASN A 142 3.55 -11.49 0.40
N MET A 143 3.49 -11.41 -0.92
CA MET A 143 2.64 -10.49 -1.69
C MET A 143 1.64 -11.24 -2.59
N SER A 144 1.42 -12.54 -2.32
CA SER A 144 0.51 -13.36 -3.14
C SER A 144 -0.87 -12.74 -3.19
N SER A 145 -1.44 -12.64 -4.40
CA SER A 145 -2.78 -12.10 -4.65
C SER A 145 -3.03 -10.67 -4.13
N MET A 146 -1.99 -9.87 -3.85
CA MET A 146 -2.15 -8.57 -3.20
C MET A 146 -3.16 -7.67 -3.90
N PHE A 147 -3.18 -7.64 -5.23
CA PHE A 147 -4.08 -6.84 -6.06
C PHE A 147 -5.03 -7.70 -6.91
N SER A 148 -5.08 -9.02 -6.67
CA SER A 148 -5.87 -9.93 -7.51
C SER A 148 -7.34 -9.51 -7.54
N GLY A 149 -7.92 -9.35 -8.75
CA GLY A 149 -9.31 -8.95 -8.91
C GLY A 149 -9.61 -7.46 -8.65
N CYS A 150 -8.60 -6.59 -8.61
CA CYS A 150 -8.78 -5.13 -8.67
C CYS A 150 -9.15 -4.73 -10.10
N SER A 151 -10.33 -5.16 -10.56
CA SER A 151 -10.72 -5.14 -11.96
C SER A 151 -10.99 -3.75 -12.56
N SER A 152 -11.14 -2.70 -11.74
CA SER A 152 -11.28 -1.31 -12.19
C SER A 152 -9.99 -0.50 -12.11
N LEU A 153 -8.89 -1.07 -11.58
CA LEU A 153 -7.61 -0.40 -11.41
C LEU A 153 -6.93 -0.24 -12.78
N LYS A 154 -6.76 1.00 -13.25
CA LYS A 154 -6.21 1.29 -14.58
C LYS A 154 -4.70 1.46 -14.60
N ALA A 155 -4.16 1.98 -13.51
CA ALA A 155 -2.73 2.18 -13.30
C ALA A 155 -2.37 1.92 -11.84
N LEU A 156 -1.12 1.53 -11.59
CA LEU A 156 -0.59 1.29 -10.26
C LEU A 156 0.88 1.71 -10.23
N ASP A 157 1.21 2.66 -9.36
CA ASP A 157 2.58 3.07 -9.11
C ASP A 157 3.18 2.16 -8.03
N LEU A 158 4.24 1.45 -8.40
CA LEU A 158 5.00 0.56 -7.52
C LEU A 158 6.45 1.02 -7.31
N SER A 159 6.75 2.29 -7.61
CA SER A 159 8.10 2.87 -7.47
C SER A 159 8.64 2.81 -6.03
N SER A 160 7.75 2.80 -5.03
CA SER A 160 8.09 2.63 -3.61
C SER A 160 8.38 1.17 -3.20
N PHE A 161 8.06 0.19 -4.08
CA PHE A 161 8.13 -1.22 -3.73
C PHE A 161 9.54 -1.79 -3.88
N ASN A 162 10.05 -2.33 -2.80
CA ASN A 162 11.25 -3.16 -2.79
C ASN A 162 10.85 -4.62 -2.53
N VAL A 163 11.09 -5.49 -3.51
CA VAL A 163 10.70 -6.91 -3.45
C VAL A 163 11.87 -7.86 -3.17
N SER A 164 12.98 -7.33 -2.66
CA SER A 164 14.19 -8.14 -2.43
C SER A 164 14.02 -9.25 -1.39
N ALA A 165 13.08 -9.10 -0.45
CA ALA A 165 12.69 -10.13 0.51
C ALA A 165 11.57 -11.04 0.00
N GLY A 166 10.87 -10.65 -1.08
CA GLY A 166 9.68 -11.33 -1.58
C GLY A 166 9.95 -12.76 -2.04
N GLN A 167 9.26 -13.71 -1.43
CA GLN A 167 9.34 -15.14 -1.76
C GLN A 167 8.10 -15.63 -2.47
N GLN A 168 6.93 -15.05 -2.18
CA GLN A 168 5.65 -15.47 -2.70
C GLN A 168 4.94 -14.32 -3.40
N MET A 169 4.68 -14.48 -4.71
CA MET A 169 4.02 -13.49 -5.57
C MET A 169 2.97 -14.13 -6.48
N TYR A 170 2.48 -15.31 -6.08
CA TYR A 170 1.42 -16.00 -6.81
C TYR A 170 0.21 -15.10 -7.00
N ARG A 171 -0.29 -14.95 -8.25
CA ARG A 171 -1.48 -14.15 -8.61
C ARG A 171 -1.45 -12.68 -8.17
N MET A 172 -0.29 -12.06 -7.96
CA MET A 172 -0.22 -10.71 -7.38
C MET A 172 -1.09 -9.68 -8.10
N PHE A 173 -1.13 -9.72 -9.43
CA PHE A 173 -1.93 -8.83 -10.29
C PHE A 173 -3.01 -9.58 -11.08
N ALA A 174 -3.29 -10.84 -10.75
CA ALA A 174 -4.27 -11.62 -11.50
C ALA A 174 -5.64 -10.94 -11.53
N ASP A 175 -6.33 -11.05 -12.65
CA ASP A 175 -7.68 -10.49 -12.83
C ASP A 175 -7.76 -8.93 -12.69
N CYS A 176 -6.64 -8.21 -12.82
CA CYS A 176 -6.61 -6.76 -12.95
C CYS A 176 -7.00 -6.38 -14.39
N THR A 177 -8.25 -6.60 -14.76
CA THR A 177 -8.72 -6.57 -16.14
C THR A 177 -8.71 -5.20 -16.79
N ALA A 178 -8.68 -4.10 -16.05
CA ALA A 178 -8.58 -2.74 -16.57
C ALA A 178 -7.16 -2.18 -16.58
N LEU A 179 -6.18 -2.88 -16.00
CA LEU A 179 -4.79 -2.44 -15.95
C LEU A 179 -4.18 -2.42 -17.35
N THR A 180 -3.69 -1.26 -17.80
CA THR A 180 -3.20 -1.08 -19.17
C THR A 180 -1.68 -1.13 -19.27
N GLN A 181 -0.99 -0.61 -18.26
CA GLN A 181 0.47 -0.56 -18.22
C GLN A 181 0.96 -0.79 -16.80
N LEU A 182 2.17 -1.34 -16.65
CA LEU A 182 2.79 -1.57 -15.35
C LEU A 182 4.31 -1.33 -15.46
N ASP A 183 4.80 -0.40 -14.63
CA ASP A 183 6.24 -0.18 -14.48
C ASP A 183 6.79 -1.06 -13.35
N LEU A 184 7.66 -1.99 -13.72
CA LEU A 184 8.36 -2.91 -12.84
C LEU A 184 9.89 -2.73 -12.91
N SER A 185 10.36 -1.54 -13.30
CA SER A 185 11.79 -1.24 -13.45
C SER A 185 12.60 -1.44 -12.18
N TYR A 186 11.98 -1.27 -11.02
CA TYR A 186 12.61 -1.50 -9.71
C TYR A 186 12.22 -2.84 -9.06
N PHE A 187 11.47 -3.67 -9.79
CA PHE A 187 10.93 -4.92 -9.29
C PHE A 187 11.87 -6.09 -9.65
N TYR A 188 12.77 -6.45 -8.73
CA TYR A 188 13.77 -7.51 -8.92
C TYR A 188 13.48 -8.72 -8.00
N PRO A 189 12.65 -9.68 -8.40
CA PRO A 189 12.20 -10.78 -7.55
C PRO A 189 13.26 -11.91 -7.47
N LYS A 190 14.42 -11.63 -6.88
CA LYS A 190 15.56 -12.57 -6.84
C LYS A 190 15.35 -13.82 -5.97
N LYS A 191 14.45 -13.76 -4.97
CA LYS A 191 14.19 -14.85 -4.02
C LYS A 191 12.84 -15.52 -4.23
N VAL A 192 12.16 -15.16 -5.32
CA VAL A 192 10.80 -15.65 -5.54
C VAL A 192 10.77 -17.14 -5.82
N ILE A 193 9.86 -17.84 -5.15
CA ILE A 193 9.63 -19.28 -5.30
C ILE A 193 8.69 -19.54 -6.50
N THR A 194 7.66 -18.70 -6.64
CA THR A 194 6.67 -18.84 -7.71
C THR A 194 6.18 -17.51 -8.23
N LEU A 195 6.11 -17.40 -9.56
CA LEU A 195 5.49 -16.32 -10.31
C LEU A 195 4.21 -16.80 -11.05
N SER A 196 3.71 -18.00 -10.67
CA SER A 196 2.55 -18.57 -11.34
C SER A 196 1.36 -17.61 -11.28
N ARG A 197 0.74 -17.38 -12.44
CA ARG A 197 -0.45 -16.52 -12.61
C ARG A 197 -0.29 -15.07 -12.14
N ILE A 198 0.94 -14.54 -12.05
CA ILE A 198 1.15 -13.19 -11.51
C ILE A 198 0.39 -12.13 -12.30
N PHE A 199 0.29 -12.26 -13.64
CA PHE A 199 -0.48 -11.38 -14.53
C PHE A 199 -1.69 -12.08 -15.18
N PHE A 200 -2.10 -13.24 -14.67
CA PHE A 200 -3.21 -14.01 -15.24
C PHE A 200 -4.43 -13.12 -15.47
N ASN A 201 -5.01 -13.21 -16.70
CA ASN A 201 -6.24 -12.52 -17.06
C ASN A 201 -6.19 -10.97 -16.96
N CYS A 202 -5.02 -10.36 -17.15
CA CYS A 202 -4.86 -8.92 -17.32
C CYS A 202 -5.16 -8.53 -18.77
N ARG A 203 -6.45 -8.54 -19.15
CA ARG A 203 -6.90 -8.49 -20.56
C ARG A 203 -6.58 -7.18 -21.27
N GLU A 204 -6.53 -6.05 -20.54
CA GLU A 204 -6.22 -4.74 -21.09
C GLU A 204 -4.73 -4.40 -21.00
N LEU A 205 -3.89 -5.25 -20.39
CA LEU A 205 -2.48 -5.02 -20.22
C LEU A 205 -1.75 -5.05 -21.56
N THR A 206 -1.21 -3.90 -21.96
CA THR A 206 -0.47 -3.73 -23.22
C THR A 206 1.03 -3.74 -23.02
N THR A 207 1.52 -3.20 -21.90
CA THR A 207 2.95 -3.01 -21.66
C THR A 207 3.32 -3.30 -20.21
N ILE A 208 4.37 -4.11 -20.04
CA ILE A 208 5.08 -4.28 -18.78
C ILE A 208 6.49 -3.74 -19.01
N TYR A 209 6.78 -2.59 -18.38
CA TYR A 209 8.11 -2.02 -18.44
C TYR A 209 9.03 -2.69 -17.42
N CYS A 210 10.06 -3.36 -17.88
CA CYS A 210 11.07 -3.99 -17.04
C CYS A 210 12.32 -4.30 -17.85
N LYS A 211 13.48 -3.77 -17.43
CA LYS A 211 14.79 -4.02 -18.07
C LYS A 211 15.43 -5.34 -17.63
N ALA A 212 14.89 -6.00 -16.63
CA ALA A 212 15.45 -7.23 -16.08
C ALA A 212 14.74 -8.47 -16.63
N THR A 213 15.50 -9.54 -16.83
CA THR A 213 14.95 -10.88 -17.05
C THR A 213 14.60 -11.49 -15.70
N TRP A 214 13.38 -12.01 -15.59
CA TRP A 214 12.96 -12.71 -14.38
C TRP A 214 13.16 -14.22 -14.49
N SER A 215 13.43 -14.85 -13.37
CA SER A 215 13.51 -16.31 -13.23
C SER A 215 12.89 -16.75 -11.93
N CYS A 216 12.33 -17.94 -11.87
CA CYS A 216 11.80 -18.54 -10.65
C CYS A 216 11.79 -20.07 -10.74
N GLY A 217 11.63 -20.73 -9.59
CA GLY A 217 11.55 -22.19 -9.53
C GLY A 217 10.27 -22.78 -10.10
N LYS A 218 9.16 -22.00 -10.12
CA LYS A 218 7.86 -22.43 -10.64
C LYS A 218 7.12 -21.29 -11.30
N SER A 219 6.67 -21.53 -12.53
CA SER A 219 5.82 -20.63 -13.29
C SER A 219 4.78 -21.46 -14.04
N VAL A 220 3.52 -21.08 -13.91
CA VAL A 220 2.40 -21.66 -14.68
C VAL A 220 1.43 -20.55 -14.97
N ALA A 221 1.07 -20.38 -16.26
CA ALA A 221 0.05 -19.42 -16.70
C ALA A 221 0.35 -17.96 -16.28
N MET A 222 1.64 -17.58 -16.26
CA MET A 222 2.10 -16.26 -15.79
C MET A 222 1.42 -15.13 -16.54
N PHE A 223 1.32 -15.26 -17.89
CA PHE A 223 0.72 -14.28 -18.79
C PHE A 223 -0.56 -14.77 -19.46
N GLU A 224 -1.14 -15.89 -19.01
CA GLU A 224 -2.36 -16.44 -19.61
C GLU A 224 -3.47 -15.38 -19.64
N GLU A 225 -4.17 -15.26 -20.79
CA GLU A 225 -5.20 -14.25 -21.07
C GLU A 225 -4.72 -12.77 -21.13
N CYS A 226 -3.41 -12.51 -21.22
CA CYS A 226 -2.86 -11.16 -21.43
C CYS A 226 -2.81 -10.82 -22.93
N ARG A 227 -3.90 -10.99 -23.66
CA ARG A 227 -3.95 -11.01 -25.15
C ARG A 227 -3.52 -9.72 -25.84
N LYS A 228 -3.50 -8.59 -25.13
CA LYS A 228 -3.05 -7.28 -25.65
C LYS A 228 -1.58 -6.99 -25.39
N LEU A 229 -0.90 -7.87 -24.63
CA LEU A 229 0.46 -7.64 -24.17
C LEU A 229 1.42 -7.61 -25.36
N ARG A 230 2.32 -6.62 -25.37
CA ARG A 230 3.33 -6.42 -26.40
C ARG A 230 4.63 -5.99 -25.73
N GLY A 231 5.66 -6.79 -25.88
CA GLY A 231 7.03 -6.47 -25.51
C GLY A 231 7.92 -6.52 -26.75
N ALA A 232 9.09 -7.16 -26.62
CA ALA A 232 9.94 -7.43 -27.78
C ALA A 232 9.26 -8.32 -28.84
N VAL A 233 8.30 -9.15 -28.41
CA VAL A 233 7.49 -10.00 -29.31
C VAL A 233 6.00 -9.82 -28.96
N PRO A 234 5.10 -10.07 -29.98
CA PRO A 234 3.66 -10.10 -29.74
C PRO A 234 3.27 -11.30 -28.86
N TYR A 235 2.13 -11.18 -28.17
CA TYR A 235 1.59 -12.24 -27.32
C TYR A 235 1.30 -13.53 -28.11
N ASP A 236 1.74 -14.66 -27.56
CA ASP A 236 1.47 -16.00 -28.03
C ASP A 236 0.85 -16.83 -26.88
N PHE A 237 -0.37 -17.30 -27.09
CA PHE A 237 -1.13 -18.06 -26.06
C PHE A 237 -0.49 -19.41 -25.69
N THR A 238 0.45 -19.91 -26.49
CA THR A 238 1.20 -21.15 -26.21
C THR A 238 2.45 -20.92 -25.36
N ARG A 239 2.86 -19.66 -25.17
CA ARG A 239 4.07 -19.25 -24.46
C ARG A 239 3.72 -18.25 -23.37
N THR A 240 3.26 -18.74 -22.23
CA THR A 240 2.67 -17.91 -21.18
C THR A 240 3.42 -17.93 -19.86
N ASP A 241 4.60 -18.54 -19.81
CA ASP A 241 5.34 -18.72 -18.58
C ASP A 241 6.59 -17.82 -18.48
N VAL A 242 7.43 -18.06 -17.48
CA VAL A 242 8.54 -17.17 -17.08
C VAL A 242 9.60 -16.97 -18.17
N GLU A 243 9.72 -17.87 -19.13
CA GLU A 243 10.60 -17.71 -20.31
C GLU A 243 10.27 -16.46 -21.13
N MET A 244 9.03 -15.96 -21.03
CA MET A 244 8.58 -14.73 -21.67
C MET A 244 8.77 -13.48 -20.79
N ALA A 245 9.27 -13.62 -19.58
CA ALA A 245 9.47 -12.52 -18.63
C ALA A 245 10.85 -11.87 -18.81
N ASN A 246 11.10 -11.35 -20.02
CA ASN A 246 12.34 -10.68 -20.38
C ASN A 246 12.10 -9.59 -21.45
N PRO A 247 12.99 -8.56 -21.54
CA PRO A 247 12.83 -7.45 -22.49
C PRO A 247 13.38 -7.71 -23.90
N ASP A 248 14.15 -8.78 -24.10
CA ASP A 248 14.86 -9.00 -25.37
C ASP A 248 14.07 -9.87 -26.36
N THR A 249 13.45 -10.93 -25.85
CA THR A 249 12.73 -11.94 -26.64
C THR A 249 11.37 -12.30 -26.05
N GLY A 250 10.92 -11.56 -25.04
CA GLY A 250 9.71 -11.83 -24.28
C GLY A 250 8.70 -10.69 -24.29
N TYR A 251 7.88 -10.65 -23.26
CA TYR A 251 6.74 -9.73 -23.13
C TYR A 251 7.05 -8.46 -22.34
N PHE A 252 8.26 -8.30 -21.83
CA PHE A 252 8.65 -7.05 -21.19
C PHE A 252 9.10 -6.03 -22.25
N SER A 253 9.01 -4.75 -21.92
CA SER A 253 9.53 -3.64 -22.70
C SER A 253 10.69 -2.98 -21.96
N SER A 254 11.76 -2.67 -22.69
CA SER A 254 12.88 -1.85 -22.21
C SER A 254 12.65 -0.34 -22.43
N GLU A 255 11.65 0.02 -23.25
CA GLU A 255 11.28 1.42 -23.52
C GLU A 255 10.46 1.98 -22.35
N GLU A 256 10.78 3.21 -21.91
CA GLU A 256 10.08 3.85 -20.80
C GLU A 256 8.58 3.99 -21.09
N PRO A 257 7.72 3.56 -20.16
CA PRO A 257 6.29 3.70 -20.34
C PRO A 257 5.90 5.18 -20.30
N ASN A 258 5.04 5.57 -21.22
CA ASN A 258 4.34 6.84 -21.14
C ASN A 258 3.21 6.71 -20.10
N LEU A 259 3.59 6.48 -18.84
CA LEU A 259 2.61 6.36 -17.76
C LEU A 259 1.92 7.71 -17.55
N PRO A 260 0.59 7.75 -17.50
CA PRO A 260 -0.07 8.93 -16.99
C PRO A 260 0.40 9.13 -15.55
N VAL A 261 1.06 10.25 -15.30
CA VAL A 261 1.37 10.69 -13.93
C VAL A 261 0.03 10.70 -13.19
N PRO A 262 -0.13 9.99 -12.06
CA PRO A 262 -1.35 10.08 -11.29
C PRO A 262 -1.61 11.57 -11.02
N GLU A 263 -2.79 12.06 -11.43
CA GLU A 263 -3.17 13.44 -11.14
C GLU A 263 -3.06 13.61 -9.63
N LYS A 264 -2.08 14.41 -9.18
CA LYS A 264 -2.04 14.87 -7.79
C LYS A 264 -3.42 15.44 -7.52
N LYS A 265 -4.12 14.94 -6.50
CA LYS A 265 -5.30 15.62 -5.99
C LYS A 265 -4.96 17.10 -5.91
N PRO A 266 -5.80 18.01 -6.45
CA PRO A 266 -5.58 19.43 -6.28
C PRO A 266 -5.38 19.65 -4.78
N GLU A 267 -4.24 20.23 -4.44
CA GLU A 267 -4.00 20.71 -3.08
C GLU A 267 -5.19 21.62 -2.77
N THR A 268 -6.07 21.20 -1.88
CA THR A 268 -7.08 22.08 -1.32
C THR A 268 -6.30 23.20 -0.67
N GLU A 269 -6.42 24.41 -1.23
CA GLU A 269 -5.84 25.60 -0.60
C GLU A 269 -6.20 25.56 0.88
N PRO A 270 -5.19 25.70 1.78
CA PRO A 270 -5.48 25.71 3.19
C PRO A 270 -6.45 26.88 3.46
N GLU A 271 -7.62 26.57 4.00
CA GLU A 271 -8.51 27.59 4.57
C GLU A 271 -7.64 28.51 5.43
N LYS A 272 -7.66 29.83 5.13
CA LYS A 272 -7.00 30.85 5.92
C LYS A 272 -7.57 30.78 7.34
N LYS A 273 -6.91 30.00 8.19
CA LYS A 273 -7.04 30.15 9.64
C LYS A 273 -6.29 31.42 9.99
N GLU A 274 -6.97 32.38 10.60
CA GLU A 274 -6.38 33.56 11.23
C GLU A 274 -5.21 33.11 12.11
N GLU A 275 -4.02 33.62 11.83
CA GLU A 275 -2.78 33.33 12.55
C GLU A 275 -2.92 33.84 14.00
N PRO A 276 -2.66 33.02 15.01
CA PRO A 276 -2.24 33.54 16.30
C PRO A 276 -0.83 34.15 16.13
N ALA A 277 -0.63 35.35 16.64
CA ALA A 277 0.61 36.11 16.59
C ALA A 277 1.82 35.21 16.90
N ASN A 278 2.68 35.02 15.89
CA ASN A 278 3.87 34.19 15.96
C ASN A 278 4.99 35.02 16.63
N ASN A 279 5.45 34.59 17.79
CA ASN A 279 6.79 34.90 18.25
C ASN A 279 7.75 33.93 17.54
N GLU A 280 8.24 34.29 16.38
CA GLU A 280 9.39 33.64 15.76
C GLU A 280 10.64 34.01 16.58
N GLU A 281 11.06 33.12 17.48
CA GLU A 281 12.45 33.07 17.91
C GLU A 281 13.28 32.55 16.73
N GLN A 282 13.83 33.47 15.93
CA GLN A 282 14.88 33.14 14.99
C GLN A 282 16.11 32.71 15.77
N MET A 283 16.48 31.42 15.67
CA MET A 283 17.72 30.89 16.20
C MET A 283 18.90 31.69 15.59
N THR A 284 19.77 32.21 16.46
CA THR A 284 20.93 32.97 16.04
C THR A 284 22.05 32.03 15.55
N PRO A 285 22.98 32.50 14.67
CA PRO A 285 24.06 31.67 14.14
C PRO A 285 24.96 30.97 15.16
N ASN A 286 24.94 31.39 16.43
CA ASN A 286 25.73 30.80 17.50
C ASN A 286 25.13 29.53 18.13
N GLU A 287 23.85 29.15 17.81
CA GLU A 287 23.18 27.97 18.38
C GLU A 287 23.49 26.67 17.61
N PHE A 288 24.21 26.78 16.48
CA PHE A 288 24.59 25.61 15.66
C PHE A 288 25.97 25.02 15.99
N VAL A 289 26.64 25.50 17.04
CA VAL A 289 28.05 25.15 17.36
C VAL A 289 28.25 23.67 17.72
N ASN A 290 27.20 22.92 18.04
CA ASN A 290 27.26 21.50 18.43
C ASN A 290 26.28 20.65 17.63
N CYS A 291 26.08 20.91 16.34
CA CYS A 291 25.22 20.11 15.48
C CYS A 291 26.02 19.40 14.39
N SER A 292 25.80 18.11 14.21
CA SER A 292 26.33 17.33 13.10
C SER A 292 25.32 17.27 11.96
N PHE A 293 25.76 17.55 10.73
CA PHE A 293 24.90 17.53 9.55
C PHE A 293 25.16 16.28 8.70
N PHE A 294 24.09 15.72 8.15
CA PHE A 294 24.12 14.53 7.32
C PHE A 294 23.31 14.74 6.05
N THR A 295 23.72 14.11 4.95
CA THR A 295 22.88 14.00 3.76
C THR A 295 21.63 13.15 4.06
N MET A 296 20.62 13.19 3.18
CA MET A 296 19.45 12.32 3.28
C MET A 296 19.79 10.82 3.25
N GLN A 297 21.00 10.44 2.79
CA GLN A 297 21.52 9.07 2.79
C GLN A 297 22.32 8.74 4.06
N GLY A 298 22.37 9.68 5.04
CA GLY A 298 23.09 9.47 6.31
C GLY A 298 24.61 9.63 6.23
N VAL A 299 25.13 10.27 5.18
CA VAL A 299 26.57 10.55 5.06
C VAL A 299 26.87 11.84 5.81
N PRO A 300 27.84 11.86 6.76
CA PRO A 300 28.22 13.09 7.47
C PRO A 300 28.78 14.13 6.52
N ILE A 301 28.44 15.40 6.75
CA ILE A 301 28.90 16.56 6.01
C ILE A 301 29.93 17.30 6.86
N GLU A 302 31.15 17.37 6.39
CA GLU A 302 32.23 18.16 7.04
C GLU A 302 32.15 19.62 6.57
N GLY A 303 31.99 20.57 7.51
CA GLY A 303 31.92 22.00 7.25
C GLY A 303 30.93 22.74 8.15
N GLY A 304 30.93 24.07 8.07
CA GLY A 304 29.97 24.92 8.80
C GLY A 304 28.66 25.13 8.04
N VAL A 305 27.65 25.70 8.70
CA VAL A 305 26.33 26.01 8.12
C VAL A 305 26.39 26.80 6.82
N ALA A 306 27.42 27.63 6.65
CA ALA A 306 27.61 28.47 5.46
C ALA A 306 28.06 27.68 4.21
N ASP A 307 28.55 26.45 4.40
CA ASP A 307 29.11 25.61 3.31
C ASP A 307 28.12 24.54 2.83
N LEU A 308 26.90 24.51 3.35
CA LEU A 308 25.89 23.51 2.99
C LEU A 308 25.32 23.83 1.60
N PRO A 309 25.38 22.88 0.64
CA PRO A 309 24.72 23.05 -0.64
C PRO A 309 23.16 23.06 -0.44
N ALA A 310 22.44 23.68 -1.35
CA ALA A 310 20.98 23.74 -1.28
C ALA A 310 20.38 22.31 -1.28
N GLY A 311 19.65 21.94 -0.22
CA GLY A 311 19.03 20.63 -0.05
C GLY A 311 18.44 20.44 1.34
N ILE A 312 17.78 19.28 1.56
CA ILE A 312 17.22 18.91 2.86
C ILE A 312 18.25 18.09 3.63
N TYR A 313 18.58 18.49 4.84
CA TYR A 313 19.55 17.85 5.73
C TYR A 313 18.91 17.43 7.04
N LEU A 314 19.35 16.27 7.56
CA LEU A 314 19.00 15.84 8.91
C LEU A 314 20.00 16.44 9.91
N MET A 315 19.49 17.13 10.90
CA MET A 315 20.26 17.67 12.01
C MET A 315 20.10 16.76 13.23
N MET A 316 21.19 16.21 13.74
CA MET A 316 21.20 15.53 15.03
C MET A 316 21.90 16.43 16.05
N LYS A 317 21.24 16.67 17.18
CA LYS A 317 21.79 17.38 18.31
C LYS A 317 22.50 16.34 19.18
N ASP A 318 23.79 16.53 19.46
CA ASP A 318 24.57 15.70 20.37
C ASP A 318 24.06 15.81 21.82
#